data_54ebbba70545ab3b2df9115a177a4cbb
#
_entry.id   54ebbba70545ab3b2df9115a177a4cbb
#
_cell.length_a   1.000
_cell.length_b   1.000
_cell.length_c   1.000
_cell.angle_alpha   90.00
_cell.angle_beta   90.00
_cell.angle_gamma   90.00
#
_symmetry.space_group_name_H-M   'P 1'
#
loop_
_entity.id
_entity.type
_entity.pdbx_description
1 polymer ?
#
loop_
_entity_poly.entity_id
_entity_poly.type
_entity_poly.pdbx_seq_one_letter_code
_entity_poly.pdbx_strand_id
1 'polypeptide(L)'
;MCRDMMIQENLTISGAVREGAKRLKQCGIENADYDSYALLSEINGMDRTYYLMNGSKLLTRVEQERFFDYIERRSGHEPLQHILGRTFFYGHEFKVSPDVLIPRPDTEVLVEQVLKVCTDGMTVVDMCTGSGCILLSVALERKLSKGIGVDISEKALAVAKANQEALAPENVTLIQSDLFENAGKYLMEQSVDIVVSNPPYICTEVIDSLSEEVRLHDPVLALDGHE
;
A
#
# COMPACT_ATOMS: atom_id res chain seq x y z
N MET A 1 -16.26 -14.70 -21.17
CA MET A 1 -16.87 -14.33 -22.47
C MET A 1 -16.98 -12.81 -22.69
N CYS A 2 -16.27 -11.96 -21.91
CA CYS A 2 -16.31 -10.48 -22.04
C CYS A 2 -15.00 -9.81 -22.55
N ARG A 3 -13.89 -10.54 -22.69
CA ARG A 3 -12.60 -9.93 -23.10
C ARG A 3 -12.56 -9.46 -24.56
N ASP A 4 -13.16 -10.18 -25.49
CA ASP A 4 -13.07 -9.84 -26.93
C ASP A 4 -13.90 -8.62 -27.35
N MET A 5 -14.89 -8.19 -26.56
CA MET A 5 -15.73 -7.02 -26.87
C MET A 5 -15.12 -5.66 -26.45
N MET A 6 -13.94 -5.65 -25.83
CA MET A 6 -13.34 -4.42 -25.25
C MET A 6 -12.27 -3.80 -26.15
N ILE A 7 -11.69 -4.57 -27.06
CA ILE A 7 -10.62 -4.09 -27.94
C ILE A 7 -11.24 -3.34 -29.13
N GLN A 8 -10.87 -2.07 -29.27
CA GLN A 8 -11.35 -1.21 -30.34
C GLN A 8 -10.19 -0.83 -31.27
N GLU A 9 -10.39 -0.92 -32.59
CA GLU A 9 -9.35 -0.61 -33.58
C GLU A 9 -8.79 0.83 -33.46
N ASN A 10 -9.58 1.76 -32.93
CA ASN A 10 -9.23 3.19 -32.86
C ASN A 10 -9.38 3.78 -31.43
N LEU A 11 -9.08 3.02 -30.39
CA LEU A 11 -9.16 3.51 -29.02
C LEU A 11 -7.97 4.43 -28.70
N THR A 12 -8.27 5.69 -28.43
CA THR A 12 -7.27 6.68 -28.02
C THR A 12 -7.00 6.64 -26.52
N ILE A 13 -5.87 7.19 -26.07
CA ILE A 13 -5.52 7.36 -24.66
C ILE A 13 -6.68 7.99 -23.88
N SER A 14 -7.17 9.17 -24.32
CA SER A 14 -8.27 9.86 -23.63
C SER A 14 -9.61 9.12 -23.75
N GLY A 15 -9.80 8.37 -24.84
CA GLY A 15 -10.96 7.50 -25.03
C GLY A 15 -10.98 6.35 -24.02
N ALA A 16 -9.85 5.69 -23.83
CA ALA A 16 -9.69 4.60 -22.87
C ALA A 16 -9.93 5.09 -21.43
N VAL A 17 -9.29 6.19 -21.03
CA VAL A 17 -9.49 6.76 -19.69
C VAL A 17 -10.96 7.08 -19.42
N ARG A 18 -11.67 7.69 -20.39
CA ARG A 18 -13.11 7.98 -20.25
C ARG A 18 -13.96 6.72 -20.16
N GLU A 19 -13.66 5.70 -20.96
CA GLU A 19 -14.40 4.44 -20.94
C GLU A 19 -14.17 3.69 -19.62
N GLY A 20 -12.90 3.63 -19.17
CA GLY A 20 -12.55 3.04 -17.86
C GLY A 20 -13.26 3.76 -16.71
N ALA A 21 -13.16 5.10 -16.66
CA ALA A 21 -13.83 5.90 -15.64
C ALA A 21 -15.36 5.68 -15.62
N LYS A 22 -15.98 5.58 -16.80
CA LYS A 22 -17.41 5.29 -16.89
C LYS A 22 -17.77 3.95 -16.28
N ARG A 23 -16.98 2.90 -16.54
CA ARG A 23 -17.20 1.56 -15.97
C ARG A 23 -17.03 1.55 -14.47
N LEU A 24 -15.95 2.15 -13.96
CA LEU A 24 -15.68 2.26 -12.55
C LEU A 24 -16.80 3.00 -11.81
N LYS A 25 -17.33 4.10 -12.38
CA LYS A 25 -18.50 4.83 -11.83
C LYS A 25 -19.75 3.94 -11.75
N GLN A 26 -19.99 3.09 -12.75
CA GLN A 26 -21.12 2.16 -12.75
C GLN A 26 -21.01 1.09 -11.65
N CYS A 27 -19.78 0.80 -11.21
CA CYS A 27 -19.48 -0.11 -10.10
C CYS A 27 -19.36 0.59 -8.74
N GLY A 28 -19.69 1.89 -8.64
CA GLY A 28 -19.67 2.64 -7.38
C GLY A 28 -18.28 3.10 -6.92
N ILE A 29 -17.26 3.07 -7.79
CA ILE A 29 -15.92 3.58 -7.46
C ILE A 29 -15.95 5.11 -7.42
N GLU A 30 -15.65 5.69 -6.26
CA GLU A 30 -15.75 7.15 -6.04
C GLU A 30 -14.74 7.94 -6.89
N ASN A 31 -13.48 7.52 -6.90
CA ASN A 31 -12.38 8.21 -7.59
C ASN A 31 -12.15 7.69 -9.03
N ALA A 32 -13.20 7.25 -9.70
CA ALA A 32 -13.16 6.54 -10.97
C ALA A 32 -12.34 7.24 -12.08
N ASP A 33 -12.39 8.57 -12.17
CA ASP A 33 -11.63 9.34 -13.18
C ASP A 33 -10.13 9.29 -12.89
N TYR A 34 -9.75 9.42 -11.63
CA TYR A 34 -8.35 9.31 -11.19
C TYR A 34 -7.85 7.88 -11.34
N ASP A 35 -8.61 6.90 -10.86
CA ASP A 35 -8.21 5.49 -10.90
C ASP A 35 -7.99 5.03 -12.35
N SER A 36 -8.92 5.35 -13.23
CA SER A 36 -8.79 5.02 -14.65
C SER A 36 -7.54 5.64 -15.29
N TYR A 37 -7.26 6.91 -14.99
CA TYR A 37 -6.03 7.56 -15.45
C TYR A 37 -4.78 6.88 -14.87
N ALA A 38 -4.75 6.63 -13.56
CA ALA A 38 -3.61 6.02 -12.88
C ALA A 38 -3.28 4.62 -13.42
N LEU A 39 -4.31 3.80 -13.65
CA LEU A 39 -4.17 2.46 -14.22
C LEU A 39 -3.58 2.47 -15.64
N LEU A 40 -4.00 3.42 -16.48
CA LEU A 40 -3.42 3.53 -17.82
C LEU A 40 -2.00 4.09 -17.77
N SER A 41 -1.74 5.06 -16.88
CA SER A 41 -0.40 5.62 -16.65
C SER A 41 0.61 4.56 -16.25
N GLU A 42 0.21 3.60 -15.41
CA GLU A 42 1.06 2.47 -15.00
C GLU A 42 1.48 1.60 -16.19
N ILE A 43 0.61 1.44 -17.16
CA ILE A 43 0.86 0.56 -18.31
C ILE A 43 1.86 1.16 -19.30
N ASN A 44 1.77 2.46 -19.54
CA ASN A 44 2.55 3.13 -20.59
C ASN A 44 3.52 4.21 -20.08
N GLY A 45 3.64 4.36 -18.76
CA GLY A 45 4.59 5.30 -18.13
C GLY A 45 4.28 6.78 -18.38
N MET A 46 3.04 7.13 -18.75
CA MET A 46 2.70 8.53 -19.05
C MET A 46 2.50 9.36 -17.78
N ASP A 47 2.98 10.58 -17.79
CA ASP A 47 2.64 11.60 -16.82
C ASP A 47 1.41 12.43 -17.25
N ARG A 48 0.98 13.33 -16.37
CA ARG A 48 -0.18 14.18 -16.62
C ARG A 48 0.01 15.10 -17.84
N THR A 49 1.21 15.60 -18.03
CA THR A 49 1.55 16.48 -19.17
C THR A 49 1.46 15.70 -20.47
N TYR A 50 2.06 14.52 -20.51
CA TYR A 50 1.98 13.65 -21.68
C TYR A 50 0.53 13.30 -22.03
N TYR A 51 -0.28 12.94 -21.03
CA TYR A 51 -1.71 12.65 -21.20
C TYR A 51 -2.46 13.82 -21.88
N LEU A 52 -2.26 15.03 -21.37
CA LEU A 52 -2.93 16.22 -21.90
C LEU A 52 -2.51 16.54 -23.35
N MET A 53 -1.24 16.35 -23.68
CA MET A 53 -0.70 16.64 -25.01
C MET A 53 -0.97 15.54 -26.04
N ASN A 54 -1.09 14.30 -25.61
CA ASN A 54 -1.12 13.12 -26.47
C ASN A 54 -2.41 12.28 -26.35
N GLY A 55 -3.46 12.81 -25.74
CA GLY A 55 -4.71 12.07 -25.51
C GLY A 55 -5.38 11.51 -26.76
N SER A 56 -5.05 12.02 -27.96
CA SER A 56 -5.53 11.51 -29.25
C SER A 56 -4.71 10.36 -29.83
N LYS A 57 -3.54 10.02 -29.24
CA LYS A 57 -2.77 8.85 -29.67
C LYS A 57 -3.54 7.55 -29.44
N LEU A 58 -3.38 6.62 -30.37
CA LEU A 58 -3.99 5.31 -30.28
C LEU A 58 -3.21 4.42 -29.31
N LEU A 59 -3.94 3.64 -28.53
CA LEU A 59 -3.38 2.56 -27.73
C LEU A 59 -3.12 1.32 -28.59
N THR A 60 -2.00 0.67 -28.34
CA THR A 60 -1.74 -0.65 -28.88
C THR A 60 -2.73 -1.67 -28.32
N ARG A 61 -2.90 -2.79 -29.00
CA ARG A 61 -3.75 -3.89 -28.53
C ARG A 61 -3.31 -4.40 -27.15
N VAL A 62 -2.02 -4.53 -26.92
CA VAL A 62 -1.45 -5.00 -25.63
C VAL A 62 -1.77 -4.04 -24.50
N GLU A 63 -1.64 -2.72 -24.74
CA GLU A 63 -2.01 -1.71 -23.73
C GLU A 63 -3.51 -1.75 -23.42
N GLN A 64 -4.36 -1.94 -24.42
CA GLN A 64 -5.81 -2.07 -24.22
C GLN A 64 -6.14 -3.33 -23.39
N GLU A 65 -5.55 -4.48 -23.71
CA GLU A 65 -5.77 -5.75 -22.99
C GLU A 65 -5.39 -5.59 -21.50
N ARG A 66 -4.21 -5.03 -21.22
CA ARG A 66 -3.75 -4.79 -19.85
C ARG A 66 -4.62 -3.77 -19.12
N PHE A 67 -4.99 -2.69 -19.81
CA PHE A 67 -5.82 -1.65 -19.22
C PHE A 67 -7.20 -2.18 -18.81
N PHE A 68 -7.87 -2.90 -19.67
CA PHE A 68 -9.18 -3.44 -19.35
C PHE A 68 -9.13 -4.57 -18.33
N ASP A 69 -8.04 -5.33 -18.23
CA ASP A 69 -7.80 -6.26 -17.12
C ASP A 69 -7.71 -5.50 -15.78
N TYR A 70 -6.99 -4.38 -15.74
CA TYR A 70 -6.91 -3.53 -14.55
C TYR A 70 -8.26 -2.88 -14.19
N ILE A 71 -9.01 -2.41 -15.19
CA ILE A 71 -10.37 -1.87 -14.98
C ILE A 71 -11.31 -2.96 -14.44
N GLU A 72 -11.22 -4.20 -14.92
CA GLU A 72 -12.03 -5.31 -14.41
C GLU A 72 -11.71 -5.62 -12.94
N ARG A 73 -10.43 -5.70 -12.58
CA ARG A 73 -9.98 -5.86 -11.20
C ARG A 73 -10.50 -4.73 -10.31
N ARG A 74 -10.31 -3.48 -10.73
CA ARG A 74 -10.77 -2.30 -9.97
C ARG A 74 -12.30 -2.24 -9.86
N SER A 75 -13.02 -2.67 -10.89
CA SER A 75 -14.50 -2.79 -10.87
C SER A 75 -15.00 -3.85 -9.87
N GLY A 76 -14.15 -4.82 -9.52
CA GLY A 76 -14.36 -5.78 -8.43
C GLY A 76 -13.92 -5.26 -7.07
N HIS A 77 -13.78 -3.95 -6.91
CA HIS A 77 -13.34 -3.26 -5.69
C HIS A 77 -11.93 -3.60 -5.23
N GLU A 78 -11.08 -4.23 -6.07
CA GLU A 78 -9.66 -4.38 -5.72
C GLU A 78 -9.02 -2.99 -5.57
N PRO A 79 -8.34 -2.70 -4.44
CA PRO A 79 -7.73 -1.40 -4.21
C PRO A 79 -6.77 -0.98 -5.34
N LEU A 80 -6.82 0.29 -5.74
CA LEU A 80 -5.92 0.82 -6.76
C LEU A 80 -4.46 0.50 -6.44
N GLN A 81 -4.07 0.66 -5.17
CA GLN A 81 -2.70 0.43 -4.70
C GLN A 81 -2.27 -1.04 -4.83
N HIS A 82 -3.18 -2.00 -4.62
CA HIS A 82 -2.90 -3.43 -4.83
C HIS A 82 -2.71 -3.74 -6.32
N ILE A 83 -3.51 -3.12 -7.20
CA ILE A 83 -3.36 -3.27 -8.65
C ILE A 83 -2.03 -2.70 -9.12
N LEU A 84 -1.63 -1.52 -8.59
CA LEU A 84 -0.36 -0.86 -8.91
C LEU A 84 0.84 -1.49 -8.19
N GLY A 85 0.61 -2.25 -7.12
CA GLY A 85 1.66 -2.86 -6.28
C GLY A 85 2.43 -1.86 -5.41
N ARG A 86 1.97 -0.60 -5.31
CA ARG A 86 2.63 0.46 -4.55
C ARG A 86 1.67 1.53 -4.05
N THR A 87 2.12 2.25 -3.04
CA THR A 87 1.48 3.46 -2.52
C THR A 87 2.53 4.48 -2.07
N PHE A 88 2.11 5.72 -1.90
CA PHE A 88 2.94 6.75 -1.25
C PHE A 88 2.52 6.90 0.21
N PHE A 89 3.51 6.99 1.09
CA PHE A 89 3.32 7.23 2.51
C PHE A 89 4.51 8.02 3.04
N TYR A 90 4.25 9.10 3.74
CA TYR A 90 5.24 10.00 4.33
C TYR A 90 6.32 10.46 3.32
N GLY A 91 5.92 10.77 2.10
CA GLY A 91 6.81 11.23 1.02
C GLY A 91 7.62 10.14 0.33
N HIS A 92 7.51 8.88 0.73
CA HIS A 92 8.23 7.74 0.15
C HIS A 92 7.28 6.77 -0.56
N GLU A 93 7.79 6.08 -1.58
CA GLU A 93 7.06 5.02 -2.26
C GLU A 93 7.26 3.69 -1.53
N PHE A 94 6.15 3.04 -1.16
CA PHE A 94 6.13 1.73 -0.52
C PHE A 94 5.48 0.70 -1.44
N LYS A 95 6.11 -0.47 -1.58
CA LYS A 95 5.47 -1.64 -2.17
C LYS A 95 4.37 -2.14 -1.24
N VAL A 96 3.26 -2.56 -1.84
CA VAL A 96 2.14 -3.17 -1.14
C VAL A 96 1.64 -4.39 -1.91
N SER A 97 1.00 -5.30 -1.20
CA SER A 97 0.35 -6.49 -1.76
C SER A 97 -0.87 -6.84 -0.89
N PRO A 98 -1.74 -7.78 -1.29
CA PRO A 98 -2.84 -8.27 -0.46
C PRO A 98 -2.42 -8.89 0.89
N ASP A 99 -1.12 -9.01 1.15
CA ASP A 99 -0.58 -9.57 2.40
C ASP A 99 -0.35 -8.50 3.48
N VAL A 100 -0.54 -7.20 3.17
CA VAL A 100 -0.36 -6.09 4.10
C VAL A 100 -1.51 -5.09 4.00
N LEU A 101 -1.83 -4.44 5.13
CA LEU A 101 -2.69 -3.27 5.10
C LEU A 101 -2.03 -2.17 4.26
N ILE A 102 -2.79 -1.59 3.34
CA ILE A 102 -2.33 -0.41 2.59
C ILE A 102 -2.10 0.73 3.58
N PRO A 103 -0.89 1.34 3.64
CA PRO A 103 -0.62 2.48 4.49
C PRO A 103 -1.69 3.58 4.35
N ARG A 104 -2.31 3.96 5.47
CA ARG A 104 -3.39 4.96 5.49
C ARG A 104 -2.81 6.35 5.78
N PRO A 105 -3.33 7.43 5.16
CA PRO A 105 -2.85 8.79 5.42
C PRO A 105 -2.88 9.18 6.91
N ASP A 106 -3.90 8.73 7.65
CA ASP A 106 -4.03 9.02 9.07
C ASP A 106 -2.86 8.43 9.90
N THR A 107 -2.22 7.36 9.40
CA THR A 107 -1.05 6.75 10.04
C THR A 107 0.20 7.63 9.92
N GLU A 108 0.25 8.58 8.99
CA GLU A 108 1.35 9.56 8.91
C GLU A 108 1.42 10.43 10.16
N VAL A 109 0.27 10.72 10.80
CA VAL A 109 0.22 11.44 12.07
C VAL A 109 0.98 10.68 13.17
N LEU A 110 0.94 9.34 13.16
CA LEU A 110 1.69 8.53 14.10
C LEU A 110 3.20 8.69 13.89
N VAL A 111 3.67 8.69 12.64
CA VAL A 111 5.09 8.96 12.31
C VAL A 111 5.49 10.36 12.82
N GLU A 112 4.66 11.37 12.60
CA GLU A 112 4.92 12.73 13.11
C GLU A 112 5.04 12.77 14.64
N GLN A 113 4.19 12.04 15.38
CA GLN A 113 4.29 12.00 16.84
C GLN A 113 5.58 11.31 17.30
N VAL A 114 5.96 10.20 16.66
CA VAL A 114 7.24 9.53 16.93
C VAL A 114 8.40 10.48 16.67
N LEU A 115 8.43 11.18 15.54
CA LEU A 115 9.52 12.11 15.18
C LEU A 115 9.65 13.31 16.10
N LYS A 116 8.60 13.73 16.83
CA LYS A 116 8.67 14.80 17.84
C LYS A 116 9.50 14.42 19.06
N VAL A 117 9.55 13.12 19.40
CA VAL A 117 10.25 12.61 20.59
C VAL A 117 11.49 11.80 20.24
N CYS A 118 11.56 11.28 19.01
CA CYS A 118 12.69 10.48 18.53
C CYS A 118 13.87 11.38 18.17
N THR A 119 15.03 11.06 18.73
CA THR A 119 16.31 11.69 18.39
C THR A 119 17.29 10.65 17.84
N ASP A 120 18.36 11.12 17.20
CA ASP A 120 19.43 10.23 16.71
C ASP A 120 20.01 9.39 17.86
N GLY A 121 20.33 8.14 17.56
CA GLY A 121 20.86 7.18 18.52
C GLY A 121 19.84 6.38 19.31
N MET A 122 18.53 6.70 19.18
CA MET A 122 17.47 5.96 19.84
C MET A 122 17.19 4.61 19.19
N THR A 123 16.63 3.69 19.98
CA THR A 123 16.09 2.39 19.53
C THR A 123 14.57 2.49 19.46
N VAL A 124 14.02 2.21 18.27
CA VAL A 124 12.58 2.23 17.97
C VAL A 124 12.10 0.83 17.63
N VAL A 125 11.00 0.41 18.25
CA VAL A 125 10.30 -0.84 17.95
C VAL A 125 8.94 -0.52 17.36
N ASP A 126 8.64 -1.08 16.18
CA ASP A 126 7.35 -0.99 15.50
C ASP A 126 6.66 -2.36 15.57
N MET A 127 5.61 -2.45 16.39
CA MET A 127 4.81 -3.66 16.54
C MET A 127 3.67 -3.69 15.54
N CYS A 128 3.42 -4.84 14.94
CA CYS A 128 2.50 -5.02 13.82
C CYS A 128 2.94 -4.16 12.62
N THR A 129 4.22 -4.30 12.26
CA THR A 129 4.89 -3.40 11.31
C THR A 129 4.31 -3.44 9.88
N GLY A 130 3.62 -4.53 9.49
CA GLY A 130 2.98 -4.67 8.20
C GLY A 130 3.95 -4.48 7.03
N SER A 131 3.72 -3.46 6.21
CA SER A 131 4.62 -3.06 5.11
C SER A 131 5.92 -2.40 5.56
N GLY A 132 6.08 -2.15 6.86
CA GLY A 132 7.20 -1.42 7.44
C GLY A 132 7.08 0.11 7.34
N CYS A 133 5.95 0.63 6.89
CA CYS A 133 5.82 2.04 6.52
C CYS A 133 6.12 3.02 7.68
N ILE A 134 5.73 2.70 8.92
CA ILE A 134 6.00 3.55 10.09
C ILE A 134 7.50 3.54 10.41
N LEU A 135 8.05 2.35 10.67
CA LEU A 135 9.45 2.20 11.08
C LEU A 135 10.42 2.73 10.04
N LEU A 136 10.21 2.37 8.76
CA LEU A 136 11.11 2.77 7.68
C LEU A 136 11.07 4.28 7.47
N SER A 137 9.89 4.92 7.55
CA SER A 137 9.79 6.38 7.49
C SER A 137 10.55 7.06 8.63
N VAL A 138 10.42 6.54 9.88
CA VAL A 138 11.18 7.06 11.01
C VAL A 138 12.69 6.89 10.81
N ALA A 139 13.12 5.73 10.31
CA ALA A 139 14.54 5.44 10.09
C ALA A 139 15.17 6.24 8.93
N LEU A 140 14.35 6.74 7.99
CA LEU A 140 14.81 7.66 6.94
C LEU A 140 14.99 9.11 7.47
N GLU A 141 14.19 9.50 8.45
CA GLU A 141 14.21 10.85 9.05
C GLU A 141 15.16 10.98 10.24
N ARG A 142 15.59 9.87 10.85
CA ARG A 142 16.46 9.83 12.05
C ARG A 142 17.51 8.73 11.91
N LYS A 143 18.71 9.01 12.38
CA LYS A 143 19.78 8.00 12.50
C LYS A 143 19.56 7.15 13.75
N LEU A 144 18.77 6.11 13.59
CA LEU A 144 18.48 5.19 14.68
C LEU A 144 19.74 4.39 15.09
N SER A 145 19.91 4.15 16.39
CA SER A 145 20.83 3.11 16.87
C SER A 145 20.33 1.75 16.42
N LYS A 146 19.02 1.51 16.57
CA LYS A 146 18.38 0.27 16.12
C LYS A 146 16.89 0.52 15.83
N GLY A 147 16.43 0.10 14.67
CA GLY A 147 15.02 -0.01 14.32
C GLY A 147 14.62 -1.47 14.28
N ILE A 148 13.51 -1.84 14.93
CA ILE A 148 13.02 -3.22 14.97
C ILE A 148 11.57 -3.24 14.54
N GLY A 149 11.28 -3.85 13.39
CA GLY A 149 9.92 -4.13 12.92
C GLY A 149 9.51 -5.55 13.29
N VAL A 150 8.39 -5.68 13.97
CA VAL A 150 7.86 -6.97 14.42
C VAL A 150 6.50 -7.21 13.78
N ASP A 151 6.30 -8.38 13.22
CA ASP A 151 5.01 -8.83 12.72
C ASP A 151 4.86 -10.34 12.90
N ILE A 152 3.63 -10.79 13.08
CA ILE A 152 3.32 -12.23 13.16
C ILE A 152 3.33 -12.87 11.77
N SER A 153 3.00 -12.09 10.73
CA SER A 153 2.88 -12.51 9.33
C SER A 153 4.24 -12.53 8.64
N GLU A 154 4.73 -13.71 8.28
CA GLU A 154 5.92 -13.86 7.44
C GLU A 154 5.75 -13.16 6.08
N LYS A 155 4.53 -13.18 5.53
CA LYS A 155 4.22 -12.52 4.25
C LYS A 155 4.30 -11.00 4.35
N ALA A 156 3.79 -10.43 5.44
CA ALA A 156 3.91 -9.00 5.70
C ALA A 156 5.39 -8.59 5.84
N LEU A 157 6.17 -9.38 6.57
CA LEU A 157 7.62 -9.15 6.69
C LEU A 157 8.37 -9.27 5.36
N ALA A 158 7.91 -10.11 4.43
CA ALA A 158 8.49 -10.16 3.09
C ALA A 158 8.26 -8.85 2.33
N VAL A 159 7.08 -8.23 2.45
CA VAL A 159 6.79 -6.90 1.89
C VAL A 159 7.63 -5.83 2.58
N ALA A 160 7.68 -5.83 3.93
CA ALA A 160 8.50 -4.90 4.69
C ALA A 160 9.99 -4.98 4.30
N LYS A 161 10.50 -6.19 4.09
CA LYS A 161 11.87 -6.42 3.62
C LYS A 161 12.12 -5.85 2.22
N ALA A 162 11.17 -6.06 1.29
CA ALA A 162 11.27 -5.48 -0.05
C ALA A 162 11.25 -3.94 -0.04
N ASN A 163 10.54 -3.33 0.93
CA ASN A 163 10.54 -1.90 1.17
C ASN A 163 11.86 -1.44 1.82
N GLN A 164 12.34 -2.17 2.83
CA GLN A 164 13.65 -1.90 3.44
C GLN A 164 14.78 -1.92 2.40
N GLU A 165 14.81 -2.91 1.52
CA GLU A 165 15.80 -3.02 0.45
C GLU A 165 15.70 -1.85 -0.55
N ALA A 166 14.49 -1.41 -0.89
CA ALA A 166 14.26 -0.32 -1.84
C ALA A 166 14.61 1.06 -1.26
N LEU A 167 14.29 1.30 0.00
CA LEU A 167 14.48 2.58 0.70
C LEU A 167 15.85 2.66 1.39
N ALA A 168 16.48 1.51 1.63
CA ALA A 168 17.81 1.36 2.20
C ALA A 168 18.06 2.15 3.52
N PRO A 169 17.16 2.15 4.51
CA PRO A 169 17.43 2.75 5.81
C PRO A 169 18.52 1.96 6.55
N GLU A 170 19.33 2.67 7.33
CA GLU A 170 20.34 2.05 8.17
C GLU A 170 19.75 1.41 9.43
N ASN A 171 20.39 0.35 9.94
CA ASN A 171 20.16 -0.24 11.27
C ASN A 171 18.72 -0.75 11.51
N VAL A 172 18.00 -1.21 10.50
CA VAL A 172 16.68 -1.80 10.65
C VAL A 172 16.76 -3.33 10.60
N THR A 173 16.04 -3.99 11.51
CA THR A 173 15.90 -5.45 11.60
C THR A 173 14.42 -5.81 11.62
N LEU A 174 14.01 -6.80 10.84
CA LEU A 174 12.65 -7.32 10.81
C LEU A 174 12.60 -8.68 11.49
N ILE A 175 11.60 -8.91 12.36
CA ILE A 175 11.50 -10.08 13.21
C ILE A 175 10.08 -10.65 13.16
N GLN A 176 9.98 -11.95 12.89
CA GLN A 176 8.71 -12.64 13.02
C GLN A 176 8.46 -13.01 14.50
N SER A 177 7.37 -12.45 15.05
CA SER A 177 6.96 -12.72 16.42
C SER A 177 5.49 -12.39 16.63
N ASP A 178 4.82 -13.16 17.47
CA ASP A 178 3.58 -12.72 18.08
C ASP A 178 3.94 -11.74 19.20
N LEU A 179 3.73 -10.46 18.92
CA LEU A 179 4.14 -9.36 19.79
C LEU A 179 5.57 -9.58 20.34
N PHE A 180 5.73 -9.66 21.65
CA PHE A 180 7.03 -9.78 22.32
C PHE A 180 7.52 -11.22 22.51
N GLU A 181 6.77 -12.26 22.14
CA GLU A 181 7.12 -13.65 22.46
C GLU A 181 8.52 -14.07 22.00
N ASN A 182 8.83 -13.82 20.73
CA ASN A 182 10.16 -14.12 20.17
C ASN A 182 11.04 -12.87 20.04
N ALA A 183 10.44 -11.67 20.06
CA ALA A 183 11.15 -10.41 19.96
C ALA A 183 12.06 -10.16 21.18
N GLY A 184 11.72 -10.69 22.36
CA GLY A 184 12.50 -10.55 23.59
C GLY A 184 13.96 -10.99 23.49
N LYS A 185 14.30 -11.88 22.56
CA LYS A 185 15.71 -12.28 22.31
C LYS A 185 16.55 -11.15 21.68
N TYR A 186 15.90 -10.20 21.05
CA TYR A 186 16.52 -9.07 20.35
C TYR A 186 16.46 -7.77 21.16
N LEU A 187 15.64 -7.76 22.23
CA LEU A 187 15.39 -6.65 23.11
C LEU A 187 16.02 -6.96 24.47
N MET A 188 17.08 -6.25 24.81
CA MET A 188 17.60 -6.28 26.18
C MET A 188 16.76 -5.38 27.07
N GLU A 189 16.63 -5.70 28.35
CA GLU A 189 15.95 -4.83 29.31
C GLU A 189 16.47 -3.38 29.20
N GLN A 190 15.55 -2.43 29.20
CA GLN A 190 15.84 -0.98 29.11
C GLN A 190 16.63 -0.55 27.86
N SER A 191 16.57 -1.32 26.75
CA SER A 191 17.27 -0.98 25.51
C SER A 191 16.39 -0.33 24.46
N VAL A 192 15.09 -0.12 24.72
CA VAL A 192 14.10 0.44 23.82
C VAL A 192 13.68 1.82 24.32
N ASP A 193 13.80 2.82 23.46
CA ASP A 193 13.41 4.20 23.77
C ASP A 193 11.95 4.46 23.38
N ILE A 194 11.50 3.91 22.22
CA ILE A 194 10.16 4.12 21.70
C ILE A 194 9.58 2.80 21.22
N VAL A 195 8.33 2.52 21.61
CA VAL A 195 7.49 1.49 21.01
C VAL A 195 6.35 2.20 20.28
N VAL A 196 6.17 1.90 19.01
CA VAL A 196 5.07 2.37 18.18
C VAL A 196 4.29 1.17 17.66
N SER A 197 2.99 1.32 17.45
CA SER A 197 2.16 0.27 16.86
C SER A 197 0.92 0.86 16.21
N ASN A 198 0.53 0.30 15.08
CA ASN A 198 -0.81 0.39 14.50
C ASN A 198 -1.39 -1.04 14.41
N PRO A 199 -1.83 -1.61 15.54
CA PRO A 199 -2.30 -3.00 15.60
C PRO A 199 -3.69 -3.15 14.97
N PRO A 200 -4.15 -4.38 14.66
CA PRO A 200 -5.53 -4.62 14.34
C PRO A 200 -6.42 -4.27 15.55
N TYR A 201 -7.51 -3.51 15.31
CA TYR A 201 -8.39 -2.99 16.36
C TYR A 201 -9.88 -3.02 16.02
N ILE A 202 -10.24 -3.62 14.88
CA ILE A 202 -11.64 -3.71 14.46
C ILE A 202 -12.27 -4.93 15.11
N CYS A 203 -13.40 -4.76 15.79
CA CYS A 203 -14.13 -5.89 16.35
C CYS A 203 -14.56 -6.86 15.24
N THR A 204 -14.42 -8.15 15.46
CA THR A 204 -14.76 -9.20 14.47
C THR A 204 -16.14 -9.01 13.86
N GLU A 205 -17.15 -8.66 14.67
CA GLU A 205 -18.54 -8.46 14.23
C GLU A 205 -18.72 -7.26 13.27
N VAL A 206 -17.77 -6.30 13.29
CA VAL A 206 -17.81 -5.08 12.47
C VAL A 206 -17.21 -5.29 11.10
N ILE A 207 -16.32 -6.27 10.93
CA ILE A 207 -15.56 -6.52 9.69
C ILE A 207 -16.50 -6.69 8.49
N ASP A 208 -17.62 -7.41 8.65
CA ASP A 208 -18.59 -7.63 7.57
C ASP A 208 -19.31 -6.35 7.12
N SER A 209 -19.30 -5.30 7.94
CA SER A 209 -19.92 -3.99 7.64
C SER A 209 -18.95 -3.00 6.96
N LEU A 210 -17.66 -3.32 6.84
CA LEU A 210 -16.69 -2.48 6.20
C LEU A 210 -16.96 -2.35 4.70
N SER A 211 -16.38 -1.33 4.06
CA SER A 211 -16.46 -1.18 2.60
C SER A 211 -15.94 -2.44 1.91
N GLU A 212 -16.48 -2.75 0.73
CA GLU A 212 -16.08 -3.92 -0.05
C GLU A 212 -14.57 -3.92 -0.34
N GLU A 213 -14.00 -2.76 -0.58
CA GLU A 213 -12.56 -2.57 -0.82
C GLU A 213 -11.71 -3.09 0.35
N VAL A 214 -12.09 -2.74 1.59
CA VAL A 214 -11.38 -3.19 2.81
C VAL A 214 -11.70 -4.65 3.11
N ARG A 215 -12.99 -4.99 3.18
CA ARG A 215 -13.47 -6.31 3.59
C ARG A 215 -12.99 -7.45 2.70
N LEU A 216 -12.88 -7.22 1.38
CA LEU A 216 -12.54 -8.26 0.40
C LEU A 216 -11.05 -8.35 0.09
N HIS A 217 -10.29 -7.29 0.35
CA HIS A 217 -8.93 -7.17 -0.18
C HIS A 217 -7.85 -6.87 0.86
N ASP A 218 -8.19 -6.26 2.01
CA ASP A 218 -7.22 -6.13 3.09
C ASP A 218 -7.14 -7.45 3.89
N PRO A 219 -5.96 -7.84 4.39
CA PRO A 219 -5.83 -9.09 5.14
C PRO A 219 -6.58 -9.01 6.48
N VAL A 220 -7.44 -9.98 6.76
CA VAL A 220 -8.22 -10.05 8.00
C VAL A 220 -7.33 -9.94 9.24
N LEU A 221 -6.14 -10.54 9.20
CA LEU A 221 -5.15 -10.47 10.28
C LEU A 221 -4.72 -9.03 10.62
N ALA A 222 -4.78 -8.10 9.65
CA ALA A 222 -4.42 -6.71 9.87
C ALA A 222 -5.63 -5.84 10.31
N LEU A 223 -6.84 -6.41 10.32
CA LEU A 223 -8.07 -5.71 10.67
C LEU A 223 -8.62 -6.17 12.02
N ASP A 224 -8.67 -7.49 12.24
CA ASP A 224 -9.41 -8.11 13.33
C ASP A 224 -8.67 -8.02 14.67
N GLY A 225 -9.21 -7.23 15.59
CA GLY A 225 -8.73 -7.11 16.98
C GLY A 225 -9.29 -8.16 17.94
N HIS A 226 -10.09 -9.12 17.46
CA HIS A 226 -10.62 -10.29 18.18
C HIS A 226 -11.65 -10.02 19.30
N GLU A 227 -12.20 -8.81 19.49
CA GLU A 227 -13.30 -8.57 20.44
C GLU A 227 -14.35 -7.59 19.90
#